data_be9cd592762aad0757860975776d80ed
#
_entry.id   be9cd592762aad0757860975776d80ed
#
_cell.length_a   1.000
_cell.length_b   1.000
_cell.length_c   1.000
_cell.angle_alpha   90.00
_cell.angle_beta   90.00
_cell.angle_gamma   90.00
#
_symmetry.space_group_name_H-M   'P 1'
#
loop_
_entity.id
_entity.type
_entity.pdbx_description
1 polymer ?
#
loop_
_entity_poly.entity_id
_entity_poly.type
_entity_poly.pdbx_seq_one_letter_code
_entity_poly.pdbx_strand_id
1 'polypeptide(L)'
;INAGVDIFSGSADPTSLIEVAKKGMISEERINQSVAKLLAEKFELGLFENPYVNVEEAVKIVGNKEAVDAANLALRKSIVLVRNDEKRLPITKKTKVYFETYFNSGRNAAEAIKVSKPNYPGLEFVSTKEEADVVLLWLIPSAGGLFSSQGSKIDLNLSANRIDVTHVNEILNAKPTILAINYT
;
A
#
# COMPACT_ATOMS: atom_id res chain seq x y z
N ILE A 1 22.05 -6.02 17.05
CA ILE A 1 22.50 -7.43 16.89
C ILE A 1 22.21 -8.23 18.15
N ASN A 2 22.68 -7.80 19.31
CA ASN A 2 22.47 -8.54 20.59
C ASN A 2 20.98 -8.70 20.93
N ALA A 3 20.09 -7.81 20.47
CA ALA A 3 18.65 -7.91 20.61
C ALA A 3 17.98 -8.88 19.58
N GLY A 4 18.75 -9.61 18.79
CA GLY A 4 18.24 -10.62 17.85
C GLY A 4 18.15 -10.17 16.39
N VAL A 5 18.65 -8.98 16.04
CA VAL A 5 18.67 -8.50 14.65
C VAL A 5 19.81 -9.18 13.90
N ASP A 6 19.51 -9.83 12.79
CA ASP A 6 20.49 -10.54 11.97
C ASP A 6 20.85 -9.78 10.66
N ILE A 7 19.98 -8.89 10.19
CA ILE A 7 20.17 -8.12 8.94
C ILE A 7 19.90 -6.64 9.21
N PHE A 8 20.76 -5.77 8.69
CA PHE A 8 20.51 -4.33 8.65
C PHE A 8 20.00 -3.93 7.28
N SER A 9 18.76 -3.47 7.23
CA SER A 9 18.13 -2.98 6.01
C SER A 9 18.50 -1.50 5.76
N GLY A 10 18.68 -1.13 4.51
CA GLY A 10 18.87 0.27 4.10
C GLY A 10 20.30 0.79 4.15
N SER A 11 21.28 -0.01 4.62
CA SER A 11 22.70 0.36 4.55
C SER A 11 23.52 -0.78 3.97
N ALA A 12 24.33 -0.45 2.97
CA ALA A 12 25.35 -1.37 2.43
C ALA A 12 26.74 -1.16 3.06
N ASP A 13 26.86 -0.20 3.99
CA ASP A 13 28.15 0.12 4.63
C ASP A 13 28.33 -0.68 5.94
N PRO A 14 29.29 -1.63 5.98
CA PRO A 14 29.54 -2.45 7.15
C PRO A 14 30.45 -1.78 8.20
N THR A 15 30.92 -0.54 7.97
CA THR A 15 31.96 0.11 8.77
C THR A 15 31.61 0.15 10.26
N SER A 16 30.39 0.57 10.59
CA SER A 16 29.94 0.67 11.99
C SER A 16 29.91 -0.72 12.66
N LEU A 17 29.52 -1.76 11.94
CA LEU A 17 29.50 -3.13 12.45
C LEU A 17 30.91 -3.64 12.72
N ILE A 18 31.83 -3.39 11.81
CA ILE A 18 33.26 -3.74 11.96
C ILE A 18 33.87 -3.05 13.16
N GLU A 19 33.59 -1.77 13.36
CA GLU A 19 34.10 -1.02 14.51
C GLU A 19 33.62 -1.56 15.86
N VAL A 20 32.31 -1.84 16.00
CA VAL A 20 31.78 -2.37 17.27
C VAL A 20 32.26 -3.81 17.52
N ALA A 21 32.48 -4.61 16.49
CA ALA A 21 33.10 -5.94 16.60
C ALA A 21 34.56 -5.81 17.08
N LYS A 22 35.36 -4.92 16.48
CA LYS A 22 36.76 -4.65 16.90
C LYS A 22 36.87 -4.16 18.35
N LYS A 23 35.84 -3.43 18.83
CA LYS A 23 35.77 -2.97 20.24
C LYS A 23 35.27 -4.07 21.19
N GLY A 24 35.00 -5.29 20.71
CA GLY A 24 34.50 -6.40 21.54
C GLY A 24 33.06 -6.22 22.02
N MET A 25 32.29 -5.29 21.47
CA MET A 25 30.90 -5.05 21.86
C MET A 25 29.94 -6.11 21.27
N ILE A 26 30.39 -6.81 20.26
CA ILE A 26 29.66 -7.93 19.61
C ILE A 26 30.68 -9.07 19.51
N SER A 27 30.31 -10.26 19.97
CA SER A 27 31.17 -11.43 19.83
C SER A 27 31.16 -11.99 18.40
N GLU A 28 32.27 -12.61 18.00
CA GLU A 28 32.36 -13.32 16.74
C GLU A 28 31.32 -14.45 16.65
N GLU A 29 31.07 -15.15 17.76
CA GLU A 29 30.04 -16.19 17.83
C GLU A 29 28.66 -15.63 17.50
N ARG A 30 28.30 -14.44 18.02
CA ARG A 30 27.02 -13.82 17.71
C ARG A 30 26.91 -13.42 16.23
N ILE A 31 27.99 -12.95 15.63
CA ILE A 31 28.06 -12.66 14.19
C ILE A 31 27.88 -13.95 13.40
N ASN A 32 28.60 -15.02 13.77
CA ASN A 32 28.51 -16.31 13.09
C ASN A 32 27.11 -16.91 13.15
N GLN A 33 26.36 -16.73 14.24
CA GLN A 33 24.95 -17.15 14.31
C GLN A 33 24.07 -16.44 13.29
N SER A 34 24.26 -15.14 13.07
CA SER A 34 23.55 -14.39 12.02
C SER A 34 23.94 -14.86 10.63
N VAL A 35 25.24 -15.00 10.38
CA VAL A 35 25.77 -15.45 9.10
C VAL A 35 25.26 -16.86 8.76
N ALA A 36 25.22 -17.76 9.74
CA ALA A 36 24.72 -19.13 9.53
C ALA A 36 23.27 -19.14 9.05
N LYS A 37 22.40 -18.29 9.62
CA LYS A 37 20.99 -18.16 9.19
C LYS A 37 20.90 -17.67 7.74
N LEU A 38 21.68 -16.64 7.38
CA LEU A 38 21.68 -16.07 6.02
C LEU A 38 22.22 -17.04 4.98
N LEU A 39 23.23 -17.84 5.34
CA LEU A 39 23.79 -18.85 4.45
C LEU A 39 22.86 -20.05 4.32
N ALA A 40 22.20 -20.48 5.40
CA ALA A 40 21.24 -21.58 5.35
C ALA A 40 20.16 -21.35 4.30
N GLU A 41 19.57 -20.14 4.29
CA GLU A 41 18.58 -19.75 3.29
C GLU A 41 19.10 -19.86 1.83
N LYS A 42 20.36 -19.47 1.60
CA LYS A 42 20.98 -19.59 0.28
C LYS A 42 21.22 -21.05 -0.13
N PHE A 43 21.60 -21.90 0.81
CA PHE A 43 21.73 -23.34 0.55
C PHE A 43 20.37 -23.99 0.28
N GLU A 44 19.34 -23.67 1.07
CA GLU A 44 17.98 -24.17 0.87
C GLU A 44 17.40 -23.78 -0.50
N LEU A 45 17.73 -22.59 -0.98
CA LEU A 45 17.35 -22.11 -2.31
C LEU A 45 18.22 -22.69 -3.45
N GLY A 46 19.27 -23.48 -3.15
CA GLY A 46 20.15 -24.07 -4.13
C GLY A 46 21.00 -23.07 -4.92
N LEU A 47 21.24 -21.87 -4.36
CA LEU A 47 21.92 -20.79 -5.08
C LEU A 47 23.38 -21.06 -5.36
N PHE A 48 24.01 -22.00 -4.63
CA PHE A 48 25.39 -22.40 -4.87
C PHE A 48 25.52 -23.46 -5.96
N GLU A 49 24.48 -24.27 -6.16
CA GLU A 49 24.41 -25.32 -7.18
C GLU A 49 23.88 -24.75 -8.50
N ASN A 50 22.85 -23.93 -8.45
CA ASN A 50 22.29 -23.29 -9.64
C ASN A 50 21.68 -21.91 -9.30
N PRO A 51 22.42 -20.81 -9.48
CA PRO A 51 21.94 -19.47 -9.21
C PRO A 51 21.01 -18.90 -10.30
N TYR A 52 20.78 -19.66 -11.37
CA TYR A 52 20.02 -19.22 -12.53
C TYR A 52 18.54 -19.60 -12.43
N VAL A 53 17.69 -18.74 -12.94
CA VAL A 53 16.23 -18.94 -12.98
C VAL A 53 15.85 -19.44 -14.39
N ASN A 54 15.01 -20.45 -14.44
CA ASN A 54 14.32 -20.81 -15.69
C ASN A 54 13.18 -19.82 -15.92
N VAL A 55 13.35 -18.94 -16.92
CA VAL A 55 12.40 -17.87 -17.23
C VAL A 55 11.03 -18.41 -17.64
N GLU A 56 10.98 -19.51 -18.40
CA GLU A 56 9.73 -20.11 -18.86
C GLU A 56 8.91 -20.68 -17.69
N GLU A 57 9.58 -21.32 -16.72
CA GLU A 57 8.91 -21.80 -15.51
C GLU A 57 8.53 -20.66 -14.58
N ALA A 58 9.37 -19.65 -14.44
CA ALA A 58 9.06 -18.47 -13.62
C ALA A 58 7.78 -17.75 -14.10
N VAL A 59 7.59 -17.61 -15.42
CA VAL A 59 6.38 -17.01 -16.00
C VAL A 59 5.11 -17.82 -15.70
N LYS A 60 5.22 -19.14 -15.58
CA LYS A 60 4.08 -20.00 -15.21
C LYS A 60 3.71 -19.88 -13.72
N ILE A 61 4.71 -19.61 -12.87
CA ILE A 61 4.54 -19.54 -11.41
C ILE A 61 4.11 -18.15 -10.97
N VAL A 62 4.82 -17.12 -11.45
CA VAL A 62 4.55 -15.72 -11.06
C VAL A 62 3.21 -15.25 -11.64
N GLY A 63 2.33 -14.80 -10.77
CA GLY A 63 1.01 -14.33 -11.18
C GLY A 63 0.06 -15.44 -11.66
N ASN A 64 0.29 -16.69 -11.24
CA ASN A 64 -0.64 -17.76 -11.53
C ASN A 64 -2.04 -17.47 -10.96
N LYS A 65 -3.04 -18.14 -11.52
CA LYS A 65 -4.44 -17.88 -11.17
C LYS A 65 -4.73 -18.02 -9.67
N GLU A 66 -4.19 -19.02 -9.02
CA GLU A 66 -4.42 -19.29 -7.60
C GLU A 66 -3.87 -18.15 -6.72
N ALA A 67 -2.63 -17.69 -6.98
CA ALA A 67 -2.02 -16.58 -6.28
C ALA A 67 -2.80 -15.26 -6.50
N VAL A 68 -3.22 -15.00 -7.74
CA VAL A 68 -4.03 -13.82 -8.09
C VAL A 68 -5.41 -13.88 -7.41
N ASP A 69 -6.07 -15.03 -7.40
CA ASP A 69 -7.36 -15.19 -6.73
C ASP A 69 -7.25 -14.98 -5.22
N ALA A 70 -6.20 -15.53 -4.59
CA ALA A 70 -5.92 -15.34 -3.17
C ALA A 70 -5.65 -13.86 -2.83
N ALA A 71 -4.83 -13.18 -3.62
CA ALA A 71 -4.55 -11.76 -3.47
C ALA A 71 -5.83 -10.91 -3.63
N ASN A 72 -6.63 -11.18 -4.65
CA ASN A 72 -7.91 -10.51 -4.88
C ASN A 72 -8.91 -10.76 -3.74
N LEU A 73 -8.92 -11.96 -3.17
CA LEU A 73 -9.75 -12.26 -1.99
C LEU A 73 -9.30 -11.46 -0.78
N ALA A 74 -7.99 -11.38 -0.54
CA ALA A 74 -7.43 -10.59 0.55
C ALA A 74 -7.77 -9.10 0.39
N LEU A 75 -7.61 -8.54 -0.80
CA LEU A 75 -8.00 -7.17 -1.13
C LEU A 75 -9.49 -6.91 -0.86
N ARG A 76 -10.37 -7.81 -1.30
CA ARG A 76 -11.80 -7.66 -1.01
C ARG A 76 -12.12 -7.72 0.48
N LYS A 77 -11.45 -8.56 1.24
CA LYS A 77 -11.61 -8.67 2.69
C LYS A 77 -11.04 -7.48 3.46
N SER A 78 -10.10 -6.74 2.88
CA SER A 78 -9.55 -5.53 3.50
C SER A 78 -10.48 -4.32 3.42
N ILE A 79 -11.52 -4.39 2.58
CA ILE A 79 -12.50 -3.31 2.45
C ILE A 79 -13.50 -3.41 3.60
N VAL A 80 -13.56 -2.36 4.42
CA VAL A 80 -14.50 -2.27 5.55
C VAL A 80 -15.64 -1.34 5.18
N LEU A 81 -16.87 -1.86 5.17
CA LEU A 81 -18.07 -1.04 5.00
C LEU A 81 -18.49 -0.47 6.35
N VAL A 82 -18.12 0.79 6.59
CA VAL A 82 -18.38 1.46 7.88
C VAL A 82 -19.82 1.91 8.00
N ARG A 83 -20.41 2.39 6.89
CA ARG A 83 -21.77 2.96 6.86
C ARG A 83 -22.46 2.73 5.52
N ASN A 84 -23.69 2.29 5.54
CA ASN A 84 -24.55 2.14 4.35
C ASN A 84 -26.04 2.20 4.74
N ASP A 85 -26.43 3.20 5.52
CA ASP A 85 -27.78 3.33 6.11
C ASP A 85 -28.87 3.42 5.04
N GLU A 86 -28.57 4.10 3.94
CA GLU A 86 -29.50 4.26 2.82
C GLU A 86 -29.43 3.13 1.80
N LYS A 87 -28.68 2.06 2.09
CA LYS A 87 -28.53 0.87 1.21
C LYS A 87 -28.11 1.22 -0.22
N ARG A 88 -27.24 2.22 -0.38
CA ARG A 88 -26.73 2.66 -1.69
C ARG A 88 -25.79 1.66 -2.32
N LEU A 89 -25.12 0.85 -1.51
CA LEU A 89 -24.25 -0.25 -1.94
C LEU A 89 -24.93 -1.59 -1.67
N PRO A 90 -24.82 -2.58 -2.58
CA PRO A 90 -24.14 -2.51 -3.89
C PRO A 90 -24.94 -1.68 -4.91
N ILE A 91 -24.25 -1.10 -5.90
CA ILE A 91 -24.91 -0.45 -7.05
C ILE A 91 -25.45 -1.55 -7.95
N THR A 92 -26.79 -1.63 -8.07
CA THR A 92 -27.48 -2.72 -8.77
C THR A 92 -28.11 -2.31 -10.08
N LYS A 93 -28.10 -1.02 -10.43
CA LYS A 93 -28.69 -0.45 -11.65
C LYS A 93 -27.70 0.47 -12.34
N LYS A 94 -27.95 0.77 -13.62
CA LYS A 94 -27.16 1.76 -14.34
C LYS A 94 -27.18 3.09 -13.60
N THR A 95 -26.00 3.62 -13.26
CA THR A 95 -25.82 4.77 -12.40
C THR A 95 -24.77 5.70 -12.99
N LYS A 96 -25.11 6.98 -13.09
CA LYS A 96 -24.17 8.04 -13.48
C LYS A 96 -23.33 8.43 -12.28
N VAL A 97 -22.01 8.32 -12.43
CA VAL A 97 -21.06 8.56 -11.35
C VAL A 97 -20.11 9.68 -11.72
N TYR A 98 -20.06 10.71 -10.90
CA TYR A 98 -18.96 11.67 -10.93
C TYR A 98 -17.86 11.16 -9.99
N PHE A 99 -16.65 11.02 -10.51
CA PHE A 99 -15.50 10.52 -9.76
C PHE A 99 -14.53 11.66 -9.42
N GLU A 100 -14.26 11.83 -8.14
CA GLU A 100 -13.29 12.77 -7.64
C GLU A 100 -12.35 12.09 -6.64
N THR A 101 -11.07 12.41 -6.71
CA THR A 101 -10.07 11.88 -5.80
C THR A 101 -9.24 12.99 -5.19
N TYR A 102 -9.06 12.91 -3.88
CA TYR A 102 -8.13 13.73 -3.12
C TYR A 102 -6.91 12.91 -2.77
N PHE A 103 -5.79 13.35 -3.30
CA PHE A 103 -4.51 12.74 -3.01
C PHE A 103 -3.60 13.77 -2.35
N ASN A 104 -3.05 13.42 -1.21
CA ASN A 104 -2.07 14.26 -0.55
C ASN A 104 -0.76 13.50 -0.35
N SER A 105 0.05 13.38 -1.38
CA SER A 105 1.46 13.11 -1.18
C SER A 105 2.25 14.39 -1.43
N GLY A 106 3.14 14.73 -0.53
CA GLY A 106 4.08 15.82 -0.75
C GLY A 106 5.11 15.53 -1.85
N ARG A 107 4.97 14.43 -2.59
CA ARG A 107 5.80 14.02 -3.72
C ARG A 107 4.89 13.59 -4.86
N ASN A 108 4.87 14.36 -5.95
CA ASN A 108 4.23 14.02 -7.23
C ASN A 108 2.72 13.76 -7.19
N ALA A 109 1.95 14.70 -6.67
CA ALA A 109 0.48 14.65 -6.74
C ALA A 109 -0.04 14.43 -8.18
N ALA A 110 0.65 14.92 -9.18
CA ALA A 110 0.28 14.75 -10.59
C ALA A 110 0.50 13.32 -11.14
N GLU A 111 1.46 12.57 -10.62
CA GLU A 111 1.72 11.20 -11.06
C GLU A 111 0.89 10.15 -10.31
N ALA A 112 0.51 10.45 -9.08
CA ALA A 112 -0.25 9.53 -8.25
C ALA A 112 -1.73 9.41 -8.66
N ILE A 113 -2.26 10.35 -9.42
CA ILE A 113 -3.68 10.41 -9.80
C ILE A 113 -3.95 9.75 -11.16
N LYS A 114 -3.15 8.83 -11.61
CA LYS A 114 -3.60 7.85 -12.60
C LYS A 114 -4.40 6.72 -11.95
N VAL A 115 -5.28 7.09 -11.04
CA VAL A 115 -6.32 6.15 -10.61
C VAL A 115 -7.22 5.92 -11.82
N SER A 116 -7.06 4.78 -12.45
CA SER A 116 -7.94 4.38 -13.53
C SER A 116 -9.36 4.31 -12.96
N LYS A 117 -10.26 5.07 -13.55
CA LYS A 117 -11.70 4.97 -13.23
C LYS A 117 -12.08 3.49 -13.23
N PRO A 118 -12.71 2.98 -12.18
CA PRO A 118 -13.06 1.57 -12.15
C PRO A 118 -13.98 1.26 -13.32
N ASN A 119 -13.62 0.26 -14.12
CA ASN A 119 -14.47 -0.19 -15.22
C ASN A 119 -15.44 -1.24 -14.67
N TYR A 120 -16.61 -0.78 -14.23
CA TYR A 120 -17.67 -1.66 -13.76
C TYR A 120 -18.87 -1.64 -14.70
N PRO A 121 -19.40 -2.82 -15.09
CA PRO A 121 -20.65 -2.89 -15.81
C PRO A 121 -21.76 -2.17 -15.02
N GLY A 122 -22.46 -1.24 -15.68
CA GLY A 122 -23.53 -0.47 -15.05
C GLY A 122 -23.13 0.89 -14.47
N LEU A 123 -21.83 1.23 -14.40
CA LEU A 123 -21.40 2.58 -14.08
C LEU A 123 -21.14 3.40 -15.35
N GLU A 124 -21.70 4.60 -15.40
CA GLU A 124 -21.45 5.59 -16.43
C GLU A 124 -20.74 6.79 -15.79
N PHE A 125 -19.46 7.01 -16.14
CA PHE A 125 -18.72 8.14 -15.59
C PHE A 125 -19.01 9.41 -16.35
N VAL A 126 -19.54 10.41 -15.64
CA VAL A 126 -19.87 11.74 -16.16
C VAL A 126 -18.78 12.75 -15.81
N SER A 127 -18.81 13.90 -16.50
CA SER A 127 -17.76 14.91 -16.40
C SER A 127 -18.04 15.95 -15.31
N THR A 128 -19.29 16.12 -14.91
CA THR A 128 -19.72 17.11 -13.92
C THR A 128 -20.53 16.47 -12.79
N LYS A 129 -20.51 17.09 -11.61
CA LYS A 129 -21.30 16.64 -10.45
C LYS A 129 -22.80 16.76 -10.70
N GLU A 130 -23.21 17.75 -11.48
CA GLU A 130 -24.60 18.05 -11.80
C GLU A 130 -25.26 16.91 -12.59
N GLU A 131 -24.51 16.29 -13.50
CA GLU A 131 -24.99 15.17 -14.32
C GLU A 131 -25.05 13.84 -13.56
N ALA A 132 -24.41 13.76 -12.39
CA ALA A 132 -24.26 12.52 -11.66
C ALA A 132 -25.47 12.19 -10.79
N ASP A 133 -25.80 10.90 -10.71
CA ASP A 133 -26.71 10.35 -9.70
C ASP A 133 -26.01 10.20 -8.35
N VAL A 134 -24.71 9.88 -8.38
CA VAL A 134 -23.87 9.59 -7.22
C VAL A 134 -22.47 10.15 -7.44
N VAL A 135 -21.87 10.70 -6.41
CA VAL A 135 -20.45 11.04 -6.37
C VAL A 135 -19.66 9.89 -5.75
N LEU A 136 -18.61 9.43 -6.42
CA LEU A 136 -17.59 8.58 -5.82
C LEU A 136 -16.40 9.47 -5.43
N LEU A 137 -16.30 9.77 -4.15
CA LEU A 137 -15.23 10.57 -3.57
C LEU A 137 -14.20 9.66 -2.93
N TRP A 138 -12.99 9.62 -3.47
CA TRP A 138 -11.91 8.80 -2.95
C TRP A 138 -10.84 9.66 -2.28
N LEU A 139 -10.73 9.53 -0.98
CA LEU A 139 -9.74 10.21 -0.17
C LEU A 139 -8.54 9.30 0.08
N ILE A 140 -7.36 9.80 -0.24
CA ILE A 140 -6.09 9.10 -0.02
C ILE A 140 -5.24 9.99 0.89
N PRO A 141 -5.43 9.94 2.21
CA PRO A 141 -4.62 10.70 3.15
C PRO A 141 -3.17 10.24 3.09
N SER A 142 -2.25 11.17 3.29
CA SER A 142 -0.83 10.86 3.37
C SER A 142 -0.56 10.08 4.66
N ALA A 143 -0.33 8.80 4.56
CA ALA A 143 0.31 8.07 5.64
C ALA A 143 1.81 8.39 5.61
N GLY A 144 2.35 8.85 6.74
CA GLY A 144 3.79 8.93 6.89
C GLY A 144 4.40 7.55 6.64
N GLY A 145 5.29 7.41 5.67
CA GLY A 145 5.91 6.12 5.36
C GLY A 145 6.68 5.57 6.55
N LEU A 146 6.76 4.25 6.68
CA LEU A 146 7.54 3.51 7.70
C LEU A 146 8.98 4.01 7.87
N PHE A 147 9.52 4.72 6.89
CA PHE A 147 10.88 5.26 6.85
C PHE A 147 10.92 6.80 6.79
N SER A 148 9.83 7.49 7.14
CA SER A 148 9.87 8.95 7.21
C SER A 148 10.63 9.38 8.46
N SER A 149 11.60 10.28 8.29
CA SER A 149 12.43 10.84 9.37
C SER A 149 11.65 11.65 10.42
N GLN A 150 10.36 11.85 10.24
CA GLN A 150 9.48 12.60 11.14
C GLN A 150 8.56 11.73 11.99
N GLY A 151 8.80 10.42 12.06
CA GLY A 151 7.93 9.49 12.81
C GLY A 151 6.53 9.41 12.21
N SER A 152 6.15 8.25 11.76
CA SER A 152 4.85 8.00 11.12
C SER A 152 3.72 8.14 12.12
N LYS A 153 3.26 9.35 12.38
CA LYS A 153 1.95 9.53 12.99
C LYS A 153 0.93 9.47 11.86
N ILE A 154 0.15 8.42 11.82
CA ILE A 154 -1.09 8.40 11.06
C ILE A 154 -2.02 9.39 11.75
N ASP A 155 -2.20 10.55 11.16
CA ASP A 155 -3.19 11.50 11.65
C ASP A 155 -4.52 11.15 10.99
N LEU A 156 -5.50 10.77 11.79
CA LEU A 156 -6.85 10.45 11.33
C LEU A 156 -7.67 11.70 11.00
N ASN A 157 -7.10 12.88 11.19
CA ASN A 157 -7.76 14.15 10.88
C ASN A 157 -7.52 14.51 9.40
N LEU A 158 -8.60 14.69 8.64
CA LEU A 158 -8.53 15.03 7.21
C LEU A 158 -7.77 16.34 6.96
N SER A 159 -7.96 17.36 7.78
CA SER A 159 -7.27 18.65 7.62
C SER A 159 -5.77 18.56 7.88
N ALA A 160 -5.33 17.73 8.83
CA ALA A 160 -3.92 17.47 9.05
C ALA A 160 -3.28 16.73 7.86
N ASN A 161 -4.08 15.98 7.11
CA ASN A 161 -3.71 15.35 5.85
C ASN A 161 -3.86 16.29 4.64
N ARG A 162 -4.02 17.60 4.85
CA ARG A 162 -4.21 18.64 3.82
C ARG A 162 -5.40 18.37 2.89
N ILE A 163 -6.37 17.58 3.32
CA ILE A 163 -7.63 17.39 2.61
C ILE A 163 -8.55 18.57 2.97
N ASP A 164 -9.07 19.24 1.97
CA ASP A 164 -10.01 20.33 2.16
C ASP A 164 -11.35 19.80 2.67
N VAL A 165 -11.54 19.89 3.99
CA VAL A 165 -12.75 19.43 4.67
C VAL A 165 -13.98 20.23 4.24
N THR A 166 -13.81 21.52 3.90
CA THR A 166 -14.92 22.35 3.44
C THR A 166 -15.46 21.83 2.12
N HIS A 167 -14.58 21.59 1.16
CA HIS A 167 -14.96 21.02 -0.14
C HIS A 167 -15.55 19.62 -0.01
N VAL A 168 -14.98 18.76 0.84
CA VAL A 168 -15.55 17.43 1.12
C VAL A 168 -16.96 17.55 1.66
N ASN A 169 -17.22 18.44 2.61
CA ASN A 169 -18.54 18.66 3.17
C ASN A 169 -19.52 19.24 2.14
N GLU A 170 -19.08 20.14 1.28
CA GLU A 170 -19.90 20.64 0.17
C GLU A 170 -20.38 19.50 -0.74
N ILE A 171 -19.48 18.57 -1.10
CA ILE A 171 -19.86 17.40 -1.91
C ILE A 171 -20.85 16.51 -1.18
N LEU A 172 -20.56 16.17 0.08
CA LEU A 172 -21.41 15.30 0.88
C LEU A 172 -22.83 15.85 1.08
N ASN A 173 -22.97 17.18 1.17
CA ASN A 173 -24.26 17.84 1.32
C ASN A 173 -25.01 18.06 0.00
N ALA A 174 -24.30 18.14 -1.11
CA ALA A 174 -24.91 18.47 -2.41
C ALA A 174 -25.49 17.26 -3.14
N LYS A 175 -24.86 16.09 -3.00
CA LYS A 175 -25.21 14.89 -3.79
C LYS A 175 -25.04 13.62 -2.94
N PRO A 176 -25.81 12.57 -3.25
CA PRO A 176 -25.54 11.22 -2.76
C PRO A 176 -24.09 10.84 -3.03
N THR A 177 -23.33 10.51 -1.98
CA THR A 177 -21.88 10.27 -2.11
C THR A 177 -21.48 8.92 -1.53
N ILE A 178 -20.66 8.20 -2.28
CA ILE A 178 -19.90 7.04 -1.81
C ILE A 178 -18.53 7.57 -1.42
N LEU A 179 -18.24 7.60 -0.13
CA LEU A 179 -16.95 8.03 0.40
C LEU A 179 -16.05 6.83 0.60
N ALA A 180 -14.97 6.77 -0.13
CA ALA A 180 -13.90 5.78 0.04
C ALA A 180 -12.66 6.46 0.65
N ILE A 181 -12.10 5.86 1.69
CA ILE A 181 -10.90 6.37 2.35
C ILE A 181 -9.86 5.25 2.35
N ASN A 182 -8.71 5.52 1.80
CA ASN A 182 -7.58 4.60 1.80
C ASN A 182 -6.63 4.95 2.94
N TYR A 183 -6.43 4.02 3.86
CA TYR A 183 -5.41 4.10 4.92
C TYR A 183 -4.32 3.08 4.61
N THR A 184 -3.23 3.53 4.01
CA THR A 184 -2.03 2.72 3.77
C THR A 184 -0.85 3.21 4.58
#